data_e3b4fbab93ec47b1ed6e5e4598e0ce72
#
_entry.id   e3b4fbab93ec47b1ed6e5e4598e0ce72
#
_cell.length_a   1.000
_cell.length_b   1.000
_cell.length_c   1.000
_cell.angle_alpha   90.00
_cell.angle_beta   90.00
_cell.angle_gamma   90.00
#
_symmetry.space_group_name_H-M   'P 1'
#
loop_
_entity.id
_entity.type
_entity.pdbx_description
1 polymer ?
#
loop_
_entity_poly.entity_id
_entity_poly.type
_entity_poly.pdbx_seq_one_letter_code
_entity_poly.pdbx_strand_id
1 'polypeptide(L)'
;MTALLCALAFLSLQAWPAPLGAPIRSWHERLSAGTEESLSDVSEEIRLGREVAARLLSRYGPCDRPALARYVDLVGRSLAENSSRPELSMHFVLLDSEEAAAFAAPGGYILVTRGALESMRDEAELAGVLAHELSHVTRRHLGAELDRRGNSTERVSGLLRLLGTSPDAKHAALADRAEQSLDILLQSGLPREAEAQADRDAVMLAALAGYDPSGLQRWLERRSGFKDAKASALDRTHPPVRDRVGWIKDAIVQNGLAGRRLAAPSRRFLEAVNGPARPGE
;
A
#
# COMPACT_ATOMS: atom_id res chain seq x y z
N MET A 1 62.40 3.16 -39.11
CA MET A 1 62.21 3.26 -37.61
C MET A 1 60.98 4.14 -37.42
N THR A 2 59.82 3.56 -37.35
CA THR A 2 58.54 4.26 -37.19
C THR A 2 57.92 3.80 -35.89
N ALA A 3 57.83 4.72 -34.92
CA ALA A 3 57.23 4.48 -33.63
C ALA A 3 55.70 4.66 -33.72
N LEU A 4 54.97 3.59 -33.38
CA LEU A 4 53.51 3.53 -33.36
C LEU A 4 53.05 4.06 -31.97
N LEU A 5 52.42 5.24 -31.93
CA LEU A 5 51.77 5.77 -30.75
C LEU A 5 50.39 5.13 -30.57
N CYS A 6 50.24 4.23 -29.57
CA CYS A 6 48.93 3.77 -29.10
C CYS A 6 48.28 4.84 -28.23
N ALA A 7 47.24 5.49 -28.73
CA ALA A 7 46.37 6.35 -27.95
C ALA A 7 45.43 5.46 -27.13
N LEU A 8 45.64 5.40 -25.82
CA LEU A 8 44.71 4.83 -24.83
C LEU A 8 43.55 5.81 -24.66
N ALA A 9 42.40 5.47 -25.23
CA ALA A 9 41.13 6.15 -24.92
C ALA A 9 40.73 5.79 -23.50
N PHE A 10 40.86 6.74 -22.59
CA PHE A 10 40.23 6.67 -21.26
C PHE A 10 38.72 6.77 -21.46
N LEU A 11 38.03 5.63 -21.43
CA LEU A 11 36.59 5.59 -21.19
C LEU A 11 36.37 6.11 -19.78
N SER A 12 35.84 7.33 -19.69
CA SER A 12 35.31 7.86 -18.44
C SER A 12 34.17 6.93 -17.99
N LEU A 13 34.45 6.09 -16.98
CA LEU A 13 33.38 5.44 -16.21
C LEU A 13 32.55 6.59 -15.62
N GLN A 14 31.40 6.85 -16.20
CA GLN A 14 30.39 7.66 -15.57
C GLN A 14 30.03 6.95 -14.27
N ALA A 15 30.40 7.58 -13.14
CA ALA A 15 30.07 7.07 -11.83
C ALA A 15 28.55 6.87 -11.74
N TRP A 16 28.16 5.64 -11.49
CA TRP A 16 26.79 5.29 -11.09
C TRP A 16 26.40 6.27 -9.95
N PRO A 17 25.20 6.87 -9.96
CA PRO A 17 24.79 7.73 -8.88
C PRO A 17 24.95 6.97 -7.56
N ALA A 18 25.58 7.62 -6.57
CA ALA A 18 25.84 7.04 -5.26
C ALA A 18 24.57 6.35 -4.73
N PRO A 19 24.69 5.16 -4.10
CA PRO A 19 23.54 4.50 -3.49
C PRO A 19 22.82 5.46 -2.55
N LEU A 20 21.48 5.36 -2.53
CA LEU A 20 20.65 6.12 -1.61
C LEU A 20 21.26 6.04 -0.21
N GLY A 21 21.76 7.17 0.33
CA GLY A 21 22.69 7.20 1.44
C GLY A 21 22.12 6.84 2.82
N ALA A 22 22.83 7.14 3.90
CA ALA A 22 22.51 6.83 5.29
C ALA A 22 21.03 6.94 5.74
N PRO A 23 20.20 7.88 5.22
CA PRO A 23 18.77 7.93 5.55
C PRO A 23 17.98 6.66 5.27
N ILE A 24 18.31 5.92 4.19
CA ILE A 24 17.57 4.72 3.79
C ILE A 24 17.87 3.54 4.72
N ARG A 25 19.14 3.36 5.11
CA ARG A 25 19.49 2.31 6.10
C ARG A 25 18.79 2.56 7.44
N SER A 26 18.79 3.79 7.92
CA SER A 26 18.10 4.13 9.16
C SER A 26 16.59 3.96 9.07
N TRP A 27 16.00 4.08 7.86
CA TRP A 27 14.59 3.82 7.65
C TRP A 27 14.27 2.32 7.72
N HIS A 28 15.07 1.45 7.07
CA HIS A 28 14.95 -0.01 7.21
C HIS A 28 15.11 -0.45 8.66
N GLU A 29 16.09 0.09 9.38
CA GLU A 29 16.30 -0.21 10.80
C GLU A 29 15.10 0.20 11.66
N ARG A 30 14.47 1.36 11.37
CA ARG A 30 13.26 1.78 12.07
C ARG A 30 12.05 0.91 11.77
N LEU A 31 11.91 0.40 10.54
CA LEU A 31 10.84 -0.54 10.18
C LEU A 31 11.02 -1.89 10.86
N SER A 32 12.25 -2.38 10.92
CA SER A 32 12.57 -3.69 11.52
C SER A 32 12.64 -3.70 13.05
N ALA A 33 12.69 -2.55 13.71
CA ALA A 33 12.71 -2.45 15.18
C ALA A 33 11.34 -2.73 15.86
N GLY A 34 10.34 -3.17 15.12
CA GLY A 34 9.00 -3.50 15.62
C GLY A 34 8.81 -4.99 15.84
N THR A 35 8.90 -5.41 17.09
CA THR A 35 8.30 -6.60 17.70
C THR A 35 8.70 -7.99 17.19
N GLU A 36 9.33 -8.78 18.05
CA GLU A 36 9.33 -10.26 18.00
C GLU A 36 7.89 -10.75 18.15
N GLU A 37 7.23 -10.93 17.05
CA GLU A 37 5.86 -11.40 16.98
C GLU A 37 5.83 -12.92 16.96
N SER A 38 4.94 -13.52 17.76
CA SER A 38 4.79 -14.97 17.74
C SER A 38 4.18 -15.44 16.41
N LEU A 39 4.60 -16.63 15.92
CA LEU A 39 4.04 -17.23 14.69
C LEU A 39 2.53 -17.45 14.77
N SER A 40 1.98 -17.61 15.98
CA SER A 40 0.54 -17.71 16.20
C SER A 40 -0.19 -16.41 15.86
N ASP A 41 0.40 -15.26 16.20
CA ASP A 41 -0.19 -13.94 15.96
C ASP A 41 -0.21 -13.62 14.47
N VAL A 42 0.84 -13.98 13.73
CA VAL A 42 0.88 -13.85 12.26
C VAL A 42 -0.19 -14.72 11.59
N SER A 43 -0.38 -15.96 12.07
CA SER A 43 -1.40 -16.86 11.52
C SER A 43 -2.83 -16.35 11.76
N GLU A 44 -3.09 -15.76 12.92
CA GLU A 44 -4.39 -15.16 13.24
C GLU A 44 -4.61 -13.88 12.39
N GLU A 45 -3.59 -13.04 12.20
CA GLU A 45 -3.62 -11.88 11.34
C GLU A 45 -3.96 -12.27 9.89
N ILE A 46 -3.32 -13.33 9.34
CA ILE A 46 -3.61 -13.83 7.99
C ILE A 46 -5.05 -14.33 7.88
N ARG A 47 -5.57 -15.04 8.90
CA ARG A 47 -6.96 -15.51 8.91
C ARG A 47 -7.95 -14.34 8.88
N LEU A 48 -7.72 -13.33 9.73
CA LEU A 48 -8.55 -12.12 9.74
C LEU A 48 -8.51 -11.40 8.39
N GLY A 49 -7.33 -11.21 7.83
CA GLY A 49 -7.17 -10.55 6.54
C GLY A 49 -7.85 -11.27 5.41
N ARG A 50 -7.77 -12.59 5.38
CA ARG A 50 -8.48 -13.43 4.39
C ARG A 50 -10.01 -13.24 4.47
N GLU A 51 -10.56 -13.23 5.68
CA GLU A 51 -11.98 -13.01 5.91
C GLU A 51 -12.41 -11.61 5.47
N VAL A 52 -11.65 -10.57 5.83
CA VAL A 52 -11.90 -9.18 5.40
C VAL A 52 -11.81 -9.05 3.89
N ALA A 53 -10.77 -9.60 3.26
CA ALA A 53 -10.59 -9.56 1.81
C ALA A 53 -11.73 -10.29 1.08
N ALA A 54 -12.18 -11.43 1.59
CA ALA A 54 -13.31 -12.17 1.03
C ALA A 54 -14.61 -11.35 1.06
N ARG A 55 -14.86 -10.62 2.14
CA ARG A 55 -16.04 -9.74 2.26
C ARG A 55 -15.95 -8.53 1.34
N LEU A 56 -14.76 -7.91 1.19
CA LEU A 56 -14.55 -6.84 0.21
C LEU A 56 -14.78 -7.35 -1.22
N LEU A 57 -14.26 -8.55 -1.56
CA LEU A 57 -14.51 -9.19 -2.84
C LEU A 57 -15.99 -9.50 -3.06
N SER A 58 -16.70 -9.95 -2.03
CA SER A 58 -18.15 -10.18 -2.13
C SER A 58 -18.94 -8.88 -2.36
N ARG A 59 -18.47 -7.76 -1.79
CA ARG A 59 -19.13 -6.45 -1.91
C ARG A 59 -18.90 -5.78 -3.25
N TYR A 60 -17.67 -5.80 -3.76
CA TYR A 60 -17.26 -5.04 -4.95
C TYR A 60 -17.14 -5.90 -6.22
N GLY A 61 -17.05 -7.21 -6.07
CA GLY A 61 -16.76 -8.15 -7.15
C GLY A 61 -15.28 -8.19 -7.55
N PRO A 62 -14.81 -9.32 -8.07
CA PRO A 62 -13.51 -9.42 -8.73
C PRO A 62 -13.57 -8.75 -10.10
N CYS A 63 -12.56 -7.96 -10.47
CA CYS A 63 -12.48 -7.36 -11.80
C CYS A 63 -12.04 -8.40 -12.84
N ASP A 64 -12.88 -8.65 -13.86
CA ASP A 64 -12.59 -9.58 -14.96
C ASP A 64 -11.64 -8.95 -16.01
N ARG A 65 -10.48 -8.49 -15.56
CA ARG A 65 -9.40 -7.96 -16.39
C ARG A 65 -8.06 -8.58 -15.95
N PRO A 66 -7.78 -9.84 -16.31
CA PRO A 66 -6.66 -10.60 -15.76
C PRO A 66 -5.29 -9.96 -16.08
N ALA A 67 -5.13 -9.33 -17.25
CA ALA A 67 -3.92 -8.62 -17.60
C ALA A 67 -3.67 -7.40 -16.69
N LEU A 68 -4.73 -6.62 -16.40
CA LEU A 68 -4.66 -5.49 -15.50
C LEU A 68 -4.42 -5.93 -14.05
N ALA A 69 -5.11 -6.98 -13.60
CA ALA A 69 -4.89 -7.54 -12.27
C ALA A 69 -3.44 -8.01 -12.08
N ARG A 70 -2.87 -8.68 -13.09
CA ARG A 70 -1.46 -9.08 -13.10
C ARG A 70 -0.51 -7.88 -13.09
N TYR A 71 -0.86 -6.80 -13.79
CA TYR A 71 -0.06 -5.59 -13.80
C TYR A 71 -0.02 -4.93 -12.42
N VAL A 72 -1.16 -4.83 -11.74
CA VAL A 72 -1.24 -4.35 -10.35
C VAL A 72 -0.42 -5.20 -9.41
N ASP A 73 -0.51 -6.54 -9.53
CA ASP A 73 0.28 -7.48 -8.73
C ASP A 73 1.80 -7.29 -8.94
N LEU A 74 2.25 -7.07 -10.18
CA LEU A 74 3.67 -6.84 -10.48
C LEU A 74 4.18 -5.53 -9.85
N VAL A 75 3.44 -4.43 -9.96
CA VAL A 75 3.80 -3.16 -9.32
C VAL A 75 3.81 -3.33 -7.80
N GLY A 76 2.79 -3.96 -7.24
CA GLY A 76 2.69 -4.20 -5.82
C GLY A 76 3.84 -5.06 -5.26
N ARG A 77 4.22 -6.13 -5.97
CA ARG A 77 5.36 -6.99 -5.58
C ARG A 77 6.68 -6.22 -5.57
N SER A 78 6.92 -5.35 -6.54
CA SER A 78 8.13 -4.52 -6.55
C SER A 78 8.25 -3.60 -5.33
N LEU A 79 7.11 -3.14 -4.80
CA LEU A 79 7.06 -2.40 -3.53
C LEU A 79 7.28 -3.33 -2.33
N ALA A 80 6.66 -4.51 -2.36
CA ALA A 80 6.70 -5.48 -1.26
C ALA A 80 8.11 -6.05 -1.00
N GLU A 81 8.99 -6.08 -2.01
CA GLU A 81 10.41 -6.43 -1.86
C GLU A 81 11.14 -5.55 -0.83
N ASN A 82 10.62 -4.33 -0.60
CA ASN A 82 11.14 -3.38 0.39
C ASN A 82 10.32 -3.37 1.69
N SER A 83 9.42 -4.35 1.87
CA SER A 83 8.61 -4.49 3.07
C SER A 83 9.44 -4.87 4.29
N SER A 84 9.06 -4.35 5.46
CA SER A 84 9.62 -4.76 6.74
C SER A 84 9.02 -6.06 7.30
N ARG A 85 8.06 -6.66 6.58
CA ARG A 85 7.35 -7.88 6.98
C ARG A 85 7.56 -9.01 5.95
N PRO A 86 8.80 -9.56 5.85
CA PRO A 86 9.14 -10.61 4.88
C PRO A 86 8.42 -11.94 5.11
N GLU A 87 7.88 -12.14 6.32
CA GLU A 87 7.09 -13.33 6.68
C GLU A 87 5.68 -13.33 6.06
N LEU A 88 5.20 -12.18 5.57
CA LEU A 88 3.90 -12.07 4.93
C LEU A 88 3.99 -12.23 3.41
N SER A 89 3.16 -13.09 2.87
CA SER A 89 2.88 -13.10 1.43
C SER A 89 1.93 -11.95 1.09
N MET A 90 2.39 -10.97 0.29
CA MET A 90 1.54 -9.85 -0.14
C MET A 90 0.68 -10.24 -1.33
N HIS A 91 -0.61 -9.91 -1.25
CA HIS A 91 -1.63 -10.20 -2.26
C HIS A 91 -2.26 -8.89 -2.74
N PHE A 92 -2.08 -8.59 -4.02
CA PHE A 92 -2.63 -7.39 -4.64
C PHE A 92 -3.85 -7.77 -5.49
N VAL A 93 -5.02 -7.27 -5.13
CA VAL A 93 -6.30 -7.69 -5.69
C VAL A 93 -6.99 -6.51 -6.37
N LEU A 94 -7.47 -6.72 -7.60
CA LEU A 94 -8.24 -5.73 -8.35
C LEU A 94 -9.73 -5.98 -8.16
N LEU A 95 -10.44 -4.97 -7.66
CA LEU A 95 -11.90 -4.97 -7.45
C LEU A 95 -12.64 -4.31 -8.62
N ASP A 96 -13.81 -4.83 -8.98
CA ASP A 96 -14.67 -4.25 -10.02
C ASP A 96 -15.62 -3.20 -9.44
N SER A 97 -15.11 -2.00 -9.27
CA SER A 97 -15.89 -0.84 -8.83
C SER A 97 -15.41 0.43 -9.54
N GLU A 98 -16.33 1.30 -9.91
CA GLU A 98 -16.04 2.64 -10.44
C GLU A 98 -15.64 3.63 -9.34
N GLU A 99 -16.01 3.36 -8.11
CA GLU A 99 -15.58 4.15 -6.96
C GLU A 99 -14.06 4.07 -6.81
N ALA A 100 -13.38 5.19 -6.67
CA ALA A 100 -11.94 5.21 -6.44
C ALA A 100 -11.65 4.91 -4.97
N ALA A 101 -11.14 3.71 -4.70
CA ALA A 101 -10.80 3.24 -3.36
C ALA A 101 -9.62 2.25 -3.39
N ALA A 102 -8.92 2.16 -2.27
CA ALA A 102 -7.98 1.09 -1.97
C ALA A 102 -8.14 0.70 -0.49
N PHE A 103 -7.74 -0.51 -0.14
CA PHE A 103 -7.95 -1.06 1.19
C PHE A 103 -6.78 -1.95 1.58
N ALA A 104 -6.31 -1.81 2.80
CA ALA A 104 -5.33 -2.67 3.44
C ALA A 104 -6.00 -3.58 4.47
N ALA A 105 -6.13 -4.86 4.17
CA ALA A 105 -6.55 -5.86 5.14
C ALA A 105 -5.33 -6.54 5.79
N PRO A 106 -5.42 -7.00 7.05
CA PRO A 106 -4.33 -7.63 7.76
C PRO A 106 -3.71 -8.80 7.00
N GLY A 107 -2.52 -9.25 7.38
CA GLY A 107 -1.93 -10.47 6.84
C GLY A 107 -1.52 -10.42 5.36
N GLY A 108 -1.35 -9.21 4.80
CA GLY A 108 -0.79 -9.02 3.45
C GLY A 108 -1.80 -8.78 2.33
N TYR A 109 -3.07 -8.52 2.60
CA TYR A 109 -4.08 -8.30 1.56
C TYR A 109 -4.25 -6.82 1.24
N ILE A 110 -3.94 -6.42 0.01
CA ILE A 110 -4.09 -5.06 -0.52
C ILE A 110 -5.05 -5.10 -1.70
N LEU A 111 -6.14 -4.37 -1.59
CA LEU A 111 -7.19 -4.37 -2.62
C LEU A 111 -7.33 -2.96 -3.20
N VAL A 112 -7.42 -2.85 -4.52
CA VAL A 112 -7.59 -1.57 -5.22
C VAL A 112 -8.72 -1.69 -6.23
N THR A 113 -9.52 -0.65 -6.38
CA THR A 113 -10.64 -0.65 -7.33
C THR A 113 -10.21 -0.24 -8.74
N ARG A 114 -10.95 -0.69 -9.73
CA ARG A 114 -10.80 -0.27 -11.13
C ARG A 114 -10.90 1.25 -11.27
N GLY A 115 -11.87 1.87 -10.60
CA GLY A 115 -12.05 3.32 -10.63
C GLY A 115 -10.87 4.11 -10.04
N ALA A 116 -10.15 3.55 -9.06
CA ALA A 116 -8.90 4.15 -8.59
C ALA A 116 -7.85 4.16 -9.72
N LEU A 117 -7.62 3.02 -10.38
CA LEU A 117 -6.66 2.92 -11.48
C LEU A 117 -7.01 3.85 -12.65
N GLU A 118 -8.28 3.88 -13.07
CA GLU A 118 -8.75 4.71 -14.18
C GLU A 118 -8.61 6.22 -13.90
N SER A 119 -8.54 6.60 -12.63
CA SER A 119 -8.29 7.98 -12.22
C SER A 119 -6.80 8.38 -12.18
N MET A 120 -5.89 7.41 -12.33
CA MET A 120 -4.43 7.62 -12.30
C MET A 120 -3.89 7.92 -13.70
N ARG A 121 -2.71 8.56 -13.78
CA ARG A 121 -2.05 8.96 -15.03
C ARG A 121 -0.78 8.20 -15.34
N ASP A 122 -0.14 7.65 -14.33
CA ASP A 122 1.11 6.92 -14.47
C ASP A 122 1.28 5.85 -13.38
N GLU A 123 2.28 4.99 -13.59
CA GLU A 123 2.58 3.88 -12.69
C GLU A 123 3.08 4.34 -11.32
N ALA A 124 3.69 5.54 -11.22
CA ALA A 124 4.14 6.05 -9.93
C ALA A 124 2.97 6.49 -9.06
N GLU A 125 1.85 6.92 -9.63
CA GLU A 125 0.61 7.19 -8.90
C GLU A 125 0.03 5.88 -8.32
N LEU A 126 0.00 4.82 -9.13
CA LEU A 126 -0.38 3.48 -8.66
C LEU A 126 0.57 2.98 -7.58
N ALA A 127 1.87 3.08 -7.80
CA ALA A 127 2.88 2.66 -6.82
C ALA A 127 2.73 3.44 -5.50
N GLY A 128 2.44 4.74 -5.56
CA GLY A 128 2.20 5.57 -4.38
C GLY A 128 0.99 5.12 -3.57
N VAL A 129 -0.12 4.80 -4.23
CA VAL A 129 -1.34 4.27 -3.55
C VAL A 129 -1.07 2.90 -2.95
N LEU A 130 -0.50 1.97 -3.72
CA LEU A 130 -0.17 0.63 -3.21
C LEU A 130 0.85 0.66 -2.07
N ALA A 131 1.82 1.58 -2.11
CA ALA A 131 2.78 1.78 -1.03
C ALA A 131 2.13 2.30 0.26
N HIS A 132 1.13 3.17 0.14
CA HIS A 132 0.33 3.64 1.28
C HIS A 132 -0.43 2.48 1.95
N GLU A 133 -1.13 1.68 1.17
CA GLU A 133 -1.82 0.49 1.67
C GLU A 133 -0.84 -0.55 2.26
N LEU A 134 0.30 -0.75 1.61
CA LEU A 134 1.35 -1.62 2.11
C LEU A 134 1.89 -1.16 3.47
N SER A 135 2.00 0.15 3.69
CA SER A 135 2.36 0.69 5.01
C SER A 135 1.33 0.33 6.08
N HIS A 136 0.03 0.42 5.77
CA HIS A 136 -1.00 0.02 6.73
C HIS A 136 -0.87 -1.44 7.15
N VAL A 137 -0.55 -2.34 6.22
CA VAL A 137 -0.27 -3.75 6.50
C VAL A 137 0.98 -3.91 7.36
N THR A 138 2.10 -3.32 6.93
CA THR A 138 3.40 -3.50 7.59
C THR A 138 3.45 -2.90 8.99
N ARG A 139 2.70 -1.83 9.23
CA ARG A 139 2.53 -1.18 10.54
C ARG A 139 1.39 -1.74 11.36
N ARG A 140 0.58 -2.67 10.80
CA ARG A 140 -0.58 -3.27 11.49
C ARG A 140 -1.59 -2.25 11.99
N HIS A 141 -1.78 -1.15 11.23
CA HIS A 141 -2.62 -0.05 11.68
C HIS A 141 -4.06 -0.50 11.97
N LEU A 142 -4.63 -1.37 11.14
CA LEU A 142 -5.97 -1.90 11.36
C LEU A 142 -6.06 -2.76 12.62
N GLY A 143 -5.06 -3.62 12.88
CA GLY A 143 -4.98 -4.45 14.08
C GLY A 143 -4.92 -3.58 15.34
N ALA A 144 -4.03 -2.59 15.36
CA ALA A 144 -3.90 -1.64 16.48
C ALA A 144 -5.21 -0.85 16.73
N GLU A 145 -5.92 -0.47 15.67
CA GLU A 145 -7.21 0.23 15.81
C GLU A 145 -8.30 -0.69 16.34
N LEU A 146 -8.35 -1.95 15.89
CA LEU A 146 -9.26 -2.95 16.43
C LEU A 146 -9.02 -3.19 17.93
N ASP A 147 -7.76 -3.30 18.33
CA ASP A 147 -7.37 -3.50 19.73
C ASP A 147 -7.73 -2.27 20.58
N ARG A 148 -7.56 -1.06 20.04
CA ARG A 148 -7.96 0.19 20.68
C ARG A 148 -9.48 0.29 20.92
N ARG A 149 -10.29 -0.19 19.94
CA ARG A 149 -11.75 -0.19 20.03
C ARG A 149 -12.29 -1.31 20.93
N GLY A 150 -11.58 -2.45 21.00
CA GLY A 150 -11.99 -3.67 21.67
C GLY A 150 -11.94 -3.64 23.20
N ASN A 151 -11.79 -2.51 23.84
CA ASN A 151 -11.43 -2.23 25.25
C ASN A 151 -12.17 -2.98 26.38
N SER A 152 -13.16 -3.84 26.11
CA SER A 152 -13.81 -4.63 27.17
C SER A 152 -13.97 -6.11 26.83
N THR A 153 -14.12 -6.47 25.57
CA THR A 153 -14.40 -7.85 25.14
C THR A 153 -13.12 -8.70 25.13
N GLU A 154 -11.93 -8.10 24.91
CA GLU A 154 -10.66 -8.86 24.84
C GLU A 154 -10.13 -9.30 26.22
N ARG A 155 -10.44 -8.59 27.30
CA ARG A 155 -10.21 -9.12 28.66
C ARG A 155 -10.99 -10.42 28.91
N VAL A 156 -12.19 -10.50 28.31
CA VAL A 156 -13.01 -11.73 28.31
C VAL A 156 -12.41 -12.77 27.36
N SER A 157 -11.86 -12.37 26.20
CA SER A 157 -11.21 -13.28 25.25
C SER A 157 -9.93 -13.90 25.81
N GLY A 158 -9.14 -13.14 26.57
CA GLY A 158 -7.99 -13.68 27.31
C GLY A 158 -8.40 -14.76 28.33
N LEU A 159 -9.51 -14.53 29.04
CA LEU A 159 -10.08 -15.51 29.97
C LEU A 159 -10.70 -16.70 29.24
N LEU A 160 -11.33 -16.51 28.09
CA LEU A 160 -11.87 -17.57 27.24
C LEU A 160 -10.77 -18.39 26.55
N ARG A 161 -9.62 -17.81 26.20
CA ARG A 161 -8.41 -18.56 25.78
C ARG A 161 -7.92 -19.50 26.85
N LEU A 162 -7.98 -19.09 28.11
CA LEU A 162 -7.64 -19.95 29.27
C LEU A 162 -8.66 -21.07 29.52
N LEU A 163 -9.93 -20.87 29.11
CA LEU A 163 -11.02 -21.81 29.34
C LEU A 163 -11.31 -22.76 28.16
N GLY A 164 -10.51 -22.74 27.09
CA GLY A 164 -10.67 -23.63 25.94
C GLY A 164 -11.93 -23.30 25.12
N THR A 165 -11.87 -22.30 24.26
CA THR A 165 -12.99 -21.94 23.37
C THR A 165 -13.30 -23.01 22.34
N SER A 166 -14.59 -23.30 22.16
CA SER A 166 -15.06 -24.18 21.09
C SER A 166 -14.69 -23.60 19.70
N PRO A 167 -14.55 -24.44 18.64
CA PRO A 167 -14.33 -23.96 17.29
C PRO A 167 -15.35 -22.92 16.86
N ASP A 168 -16.62 -23.07 17.22
CA ASP A 168 -17.70 -22.14 16.89
C ASP A 168 -17.51 -20.75 17.52
N ALA A 169 -17.06 -20.70 18.77
CA ALA A 169 -16.76 -19.42 19.43
C ALA A 169 -15.58 -18.67 18.77
N LYS A 170 -14.57 -19.41 18.28
CA LYS A 170 -13.44 -18.82 17.52
C LYS A 170 -13.92 -18.27 16.17
N HIS A 171 -14.78 -18.99 15.47
CA HIS A 171 -15.36 -18.51 14.19
C HIS A 171 -16.23 -17.27 14.40
N ALA A 172 -17.05 -17.25 15.44
CA ALA A 172 -17.89 -16.07 15.76
C ALA A 172 -17.02 -14.83 16.07
N ALA A 173 -15.98 -15.00 16.88
CA ALA A 173 -15.05 -13.92 17.20
C ALA A 173 -14.28 -13.40 15.98
N LEU A 174 -13.86 -14.28 15.06
CA LEU A 174 -13.24 -13.88 13.80
C LEU A 174 -14.19 -13.11 12.91
N ALA A 175 -15.43 -13.58 12.79
CA ALA A 175 -16.47 -12.91 12.02
C ALA A 175 -16.80 -11.50 12.55
N ASP A 176 -16.87 -11.34 13.86
CA ASP A 176 -17.09 -10.05 14.53
C ASP A 176 -15.92 -9.08 14.29
N ARG A 177 -14.68 -9.55 14.45
CA ARG A 177 -13.49 -8.72 14.13
C ARG A 177 -13.42 -8.34 12.65
N ALA A 178 -13.84 -9.21 11.74
CA ALA A 178 -13.91 -8.89 10.32
C ALA A 178 -14.95 -7.83 10.03
N GLU A 179 -16.12 -7.86 10.71
CA GLU A 179 -17.15 -6.83 10.57
C GLU A 179 -16.68 -5.48 11.08
N GLN A 180 -16.04 -5.45 12.25
CA GLN A 180 -15.42 -4.23 12.79
C GLN A 180 -14.34 -3.68 11.85
N SER A 181 -13.57 -4.56 11.21
CA SER A 181 -12.56 -4.17 10.21
C SER A 181 -13.22 -3.48 9.01
N LEU A 182 -14.34 -4.01 8.51
CA LEU A 182 -15.09 -3.39 7.41
C LEU A 182 -15.67 -2.03 7.81
N ASP A 183 -16.16 -1.87 9.03
CA ASP A 183 -16.60 -0.55 9.50
C ASP A 183 -15.46 0.47 9.47
N ILE A 184 -14.27 0.09 9.93
CA ILE A 184 -13.09 0.97 9.87
C ILE A 184 -12.75 1.31 8.41
N LEU A 185 -12.62 0.30 7.55
CA LEU A 185 -12.17 0.48 6.17
C LEU A 185 -13.18 1.23 5.28
N LEU A 186 -14.47 1.13 5.57
CA LEU A 186 -15.53 1.65 4.70
C LEU A 186 -16.21 2.92 5.24
N GLN A 187 -16.15 3.16 6.56
CA GLN A 187 -16.94 4.21 7.20
C GLN A 187 -16.11 5.16 8.08
N SER A 188 -15.44 4.63 9.09
CA SER A 188 -14.86 5.45 10.13
C SER A 188 -13.41 5.87 9.89
N GLY A 189 -12.68 5.13 9.06
CA GLY A 189 -11.27 5.36 8.79
C GLY A 189 -10.32 4.99 9.94
N LEU A 190 -9.04 5.16 9.69
CA LEU A 190 -7.96 4.95 10.66
C LEU A 190 -7.60 6.28 11.36
N PRO A 191 -6.92 6.22 12.52
CA PRO A 191 -6.45 7.43 13.20
C PRO A 191 -5.54 8.28 12.30
N ARG A 192 -5.63 9.61 12.47
CA ARG A 192 -4.87 10.59 11.69
C ARG A 192 -3.34 10.32 11.71
N GLU A 193 -2.83 9.86 12.83
CA GLU A 193 -1.41 9.53 13.01
C GLU A 193 -1.00 8.32 12.17
N ALA A 194 -1.86 7.32 12.08
CA ALA A 194 -1.65 6.14 11.23
C ALA A 194 -1.63 6.52 9.75
N GLU A 195 -2.55 7.39 9.33
CA GLU A 195 -2.60 7.92 7.97
C GLU A 195 -1.35 8.75 7.62
N ALA A 196 -0.95 9.64 8.53
CA ALA A 196 0.26 10.44 8.35
C ALA A 196 1.53 9.57 8.29
N GLN A 197 1.55 8.46 9.02
CA GLN A 197 2.64 7.50 8.95
C GLN A 197 2.64 6.76 7.62
N ALA A 198 1.47 6.29 7.16
CA ALA A 198 1.33 5.60 5.90
C ALA A 198 1.73 6.49 4.70
N ASP A 199 1.35 7.76 4.70
CA ASP A 199 1.76 8.72 3.67
C ASP A 199 3.28 8.94 3.64
N ARG A 200 3.95 9.03 4.80
CA ARG A 200 5.41 9.15 4.87
C ARG A 200 6.13 7.87 4.43
N ASP A 201 5.64 6.72 4.84
CA ASP A 201 6.24 5.43 4.46
C ASP A 201 6.03 5.16 2.96
N ALA A 202 4.90 5.56 2.37
CA ALA A 202 4.62 5.44 0.95
C ALA A 202 5.68 6.16 0.08
N VAL A 203 6.14 7.34 0.50
CA VAL A 203 7.23 8.09 -0.17
C VAL A 203 8.50 7.24 -0.23
N MET A 204 8.85 6.59 0.87
CA MET A 204 10.08 5.79 0.94
C MET A 204 9.96 4.47 0.20
N LEU A 205 8.84 3.78 0.35
CA LEU A 205 8.58 2.51 -0.37
C LEU A 205 8.59 2.71 -1.88
N ALA A 206 7.92 3.77 -2.38
CA ALA A 206 7.93 4.11 -3.79
C ALA A 206 9.35 4.43 -4.29
N ALA A 207 10.12 5.25 -3.56
CA ALA A 207 11.49 5.61 -3.91
C ALA A 207 12.44 4.40 -3.92
N LEU A 208 12.33 3.49 -2.96
CA LEU A 208 13.11 2.26 -2.88
C LEU A 208 12.83 1.31 -4.05
N ALA A 209 11.58 1.24 -4.49
CA ALA A 209 11.17 0.48 -5.68
C ALA A 209 11.49 1.21 -7.00
N GLY A 210 12.12 2.40 -6.95
CA GLY A 210 12.55 3.17 -8.13
C GLY A 210 11.48 4.07 -8.72
N TYR A 211 10.32 4.22 -8.09
CA TYR A 211 9.24 5.11 -8.55
C TYR A 211 9.37 6.53 -8.02
N ASP A 212 8.85 7.49 -8.79
CA ASP A 212 8.73 8.88 -8.36
C ASP A 212 7.91 8.98 -7.06
N PRO A 213 8.52 9.41 -5.93
CA PRO A 213 7.87 9.44 -4.63
C PRO A 213 6.72 10.46 -4.53
N SER A 214 6.60 11.37 -5.51
CA SER A 214 5.49 12.32 -5.58
C SER A 214 4.23 11.75 -6.26
N GLY A 215 4.23 10.47 -6.66
CA GLY A 215 3.10 9.84 -7.35
C GLY A 215 1.79 9.96 -6.57
N LEU A 216 1.78 9.55 -5.30
CA LEU A 216 0.61 9.66 -4.42
C LEU A 216 0.13 11.12 -4.27
N GLN A 217 1.07 12.05 -4.08
CA GLN A 217 0.77 13.48 -3.99
C GLN A 217 0.02 13.98 -5.25
N ARG A 218 0.55 13.69 -6.45
CA ARG A 218 -0.05 14.12 -7.72
C ARG A 218 -1.46 13.59 -7.89
N TRP A 219 -1.68 12.32 -7.54
CA TRP A 219 -3.00 11.70 -7.61
C TRP A 219 -3.99 12.37 -6.65
N LEU A 220 -3.61 12.58 -5.40
CA LEU A 220 -4.43 13.25 -4.37
C LEU A 220 -4.78 14.69 -4.74
N GLU A 221 -3.79 15.50 -5.18
CA GLU A 221 -3.99 16.90 -5.58
C GLU A 221 -5.01 17.02 -6.72
N ARG A 222 -4.94 16.12 -7.69
CA ARG A 222 -5.86 16.10 -8.83
C ARG A 222 -7.29 15.75 -8.43
N ARG A 223 -7.44 14.79 -7.51
CA ARG A 223 -8.75 14.39 -6.97
C ARG A 223 -9.43 15.50 -6.17
N SER A 224 -8.68 16.31 -5.45
CA SER A 224 -9.24 17.39 -4.64
C SER A 224 -10.00 18.44 -5.46
N GLY A 225 -9.78 18.50 -6.78
CA GLY A 225 -10.47 19.38 -7.71
C GLY A 225 -11.83 18.84 -8.21
N PHE A 226 -12.10 17.55 -8.04
CA PHE A 226 -13.36 16.93 -8.45
C PHE A 226 -14.38 16.99 -7.30
N LYS A 227 -15.30 17.96 -7.39
CA LYS A 227 -16.47 18.03 -6.50
C LYS A 227 -17.58 17.11 -7.01
N ASP A 228 -17.31 15.81 -7.10
CA ASP A 228 -18.37 14.87 -7.44
C ASP A 228 -19.34 14.66 -6.28
N ALA A 229 -20.62 14.57 -6.61
CA ALA A 229 -21.75 14.60 -5.68
C ALA A 229 -21.84 13.42 -4.70
N LYS A 230 -20.92 12.45 -4.79
CA LYS A 230 -20.78 11.33 -3.84
C LYS A 230 -19.34 11.27 -3.36
N ALA A 231 -19.11 11.61 -2.08
CA ALA A 231 -17.84 11.38 -1.43
C ALA A 231 -17.46 9.89 -1.58
N SER A 232 -16.28 9.62 -2.17
CA SER A 232 -15.77 8.26 -2.30
C SER A 232 -15.46 7.65 -0.93
N ALA A 233 -15.27 6.32 -0.84
CA ALA A 233 -14.81 5.69 0.40
C ALA A 233 -13.51 6.36 0.88
N LEU A 234 -12.60 6.66 -0.04
CA LEU A 234 -11.36 7.38 0.27
C LEU A 234 -11.61 8.73 0.97
N ASP A 235 -12.58 9.51 0.51
CA ASP A 235 -12.85 10.84 1.06
C ASP A 235 -13.51 10.76 2.45
N ARG A 236 -14.20 9.66 2.73
CA ARG A 236 -14.84 9.43 4.04
C ARG A 236 -13.88 8.90 5.09
N THR A 237 -12.96 8.07 4.70
CA THR A 237 -12.11 7.28 5.62
C THR A 237 -10.72 7.86 5.84
N HIS A 238 -10.32 8.85 5.03
CA HIS A 238 -9.00 9.46 5.12
C HIS A 238 -9.04 10.94 5.50
N PRO A 239 -7.97 11.48 6.08
CA PRO A 239 -7.85 12.90 6.38
C PRO A 239 -7.93 13.78 5.12
N PRO A 240 -8.21 15.08 5.28
CA PRO A 240 -8.27 16.02 4.16
C PRO A 240 -7.02 15.96 3.29
N VAL A 241 -7.20 15.97 1.97
CA VAL A 241 -6.11 15.91 0.96
C VAL A 241 -5.01 16.93 1.25
N ARG A 242 -5.36 18.14 1.69
CA ARG A 242 -4.39 19.20 2.02
C ARG A 242 -3.37 18.73 3.07
N ASP A 243 -3.82 18.02 4.09
CA ASP A 243 -2.98 17.57 5.19
C ASP A 243 -2.06 16.43 4.71
N ARG A 244 -2.61 15.47 3.97
CA ARG A 244 -1.87 14.35 3.37
C ARG A 244 -0.78 14.83 2.42
N VAL A 245 -1.11 15.76 1.54
CA VAL A 245 -0.14 16.38 0.62
C VAL A 245 0.98 17.09 1.40
N GLY A 246 0.65 17.73 2.52
CA GLY A 246 1.65 18.32 3.42
C GLY A 246 2.63 17.26 3.94
N TRP A 247 2.14 16.17 4.50
CA TRP A 247 2.98 15.08 5.04
C TRP A 247 3.86 14.42 3.98
N ILE A 248 3.34 14.22 2.77
CA ILE A 248 4.09 13.65 1.64
C ILE A 248 5.23 14.60 1.22
N LYS A 249 4.95 15.90 1.05
CA LYS A 249 5.96 16.91 0.71
C LYS A 249 7.08 16.98 1.75
N ASP A 250 6.71 17.02 3.01
CA ASP A 250 7.66 17.03 4.11
C ASP A 250 8.53 15.76 4.10
N ALA A 251 7.94 14.59 3.87
CA ALA A 251 8.67 13.33 3.78
C ALA A 251 9.65 13.31 2.59
N ILE A 252 9.26 13.82 1.42
CA ILE A 252 10.13 13.95 0.25
C ILE A 252 11.36 14.83 0.58
N VAL A 253 11.15 15.97 1.23
CA VAL A 253 12.24 16.89 1.60
C VAL A 253 13.12 16.28 2.68
N GLN A 254 12.56 15.76 3.76
CA GLN A 254 13.28 15.20 4.89
C GLN A 254 14.15 13.99 4.52
N ASN A 255 13.75 13.22 3.50
CA ASN A 255 14.51 12.07 3.01
C ASN A 255 15.45 12.41 1.83
N GLY A 256 15.63 13.69 1.50
CA GLY A 256 16.54 14.12 0.43
C GLY A 256 16.13 13.63 -0.97
N LEU A 257 14.82 13.43 -1.20
CA LEU A 257 14.27 12.94 -2.44
C LEU A 257 13.83 14.06 -3.39
N ALA A 258 13.82 15.31 -2.90
CA ALA A 258 13.47 16.47 -3.70
C ALA A 258 14.39 16.62 -4.92
N GLY A 259 13.79 16.79 -6.11
CA GLY A 259 14.53 16.94 -7.36
C GLY A 259 15.15 15.65 -7.93
N ARG A 260 15.00 14.50 -7.27
CA ARG A 260 15.43 13.22 -7.84
C ARG A 260 14.48 12.80 -8.96
N ARG A 261 15.08 12.40 -10.09
CA ARG A 261 14.33 11.87 -11.24
C ARG A 261 14.23 10.35 -11.11
N LEU A 262 13.11 9.88 -10.56
CA LEU A 262 12.75 8.47 -10.51
C LEU A 262 11.62 8.15 -11.52
N ALA A 263 11.33 6.87 -11.72
CA ALA A 263 10.45 6.43 -12.80
C ALA A 263 8.98 6.82 -12.54
N ALA A 264 8.33 7.37 -13.56
CA ALA A 264 6.89 7.59 -13.63
C ALA A 264 6.35 7.13 -15.00
N PRO A 265 6.40 5.80 -15.30
CA PRO A 265 6.03 5.30 -16.62
C PRO A 265 4.53 5.47 -16.87
N SER A 266 4.16 6.39 -17.77
CA SER A 266 2.77 6.63 -18.15
C SER A 266 2.30 5.73 -19.29
N ARG A 267 3.12 5.51 -20.32
CA ARG A 267 2.72 4.74 -21.50
C ARG A 267 2.31 3.32 -21.16
N ARG A 268 3.17 2.53 -20.53
CA ARG A 268 2.84 1.14 -20.18
C ARG A 268 1.68 1.04 -19.17
N PHE A 269 1.55 2.03 -18.30
CA PHE A 269 0.43 2.14 -17.36
C PHE A 269 -0.89 2.34 -18.11
N LEU A 270 -0.96 3.33 -19.00
CA LEU A 270 -2.16 3.62 -19.79
C LEU A 270 -2.53 2.48 -20.75
N GLU A 271 -1.54 1.80 -21.34
CA GLU A 271 -1.76 0.59 -22.14
C GLU A 271 -2.38 -0.54 -21.28
N ALA A 272 -1.96 -0.71 -20.04
CA ALA A 272 -2.54 -1.71 -19.13
C ALA A 272 -3.96 -1.33 -18.68
N VAL A 273 -4.19 -0.06 -18.32
CA VAL A 273 -5.49 0.43 -17.84
C VAL A 273 -6.52 0.48 -18.96
N ASN A 274 -6.15 1.00 -20.13
CA ASN A 274 -7.10 1.12 -21.24
C ASN A 274 -7.31 -0.20 -21.99
N GLY A 275 -6.34 -1.12 -21.97
CA GLY A 275 -6.41 -2.45 -22.57
C GLY A 275 -6.83 -2.47 -24.05
N PRO A 276 -6.73 -3.58 -24.76
CA PRO A 276 -7.43 -3.72 -26.03
C PRO A 276 -8.93 -3.64 -25.75
N ALA A 277 -9.68 -2.81 -26.52
CA ALA A 277 -11.12 -2.73 -26.47
C ALA A 277 -11.71 -4.15 -26.49
N ARG A 278 -12.71 -4.42 -25.65
CA ARG A 278 -13.41 -5.71 -25.69
C ARG A 278 -13.94 -5.92 -27.10
N PRO A 279 -13.72 -7.10 -27.72
CA PRO A 279 -14.35 -7.36 -29.00
C PRO A 279 -15.86 -7.36 -28.79
N GLY A 280 -16.53 -6.27 -29.18
CA GLY A 280 -18.01 -6.15 -29.14
C GLY A 280 -18.56 -4.89 -28.47
N GLU A 281 -17.74 -3.86 -28.10
CA GLU A 281 -18.20 -2.50 -27.77
C GLU A 281 -17.98 -1.56 -28.93
#